data_6e49fa94f82d431bb78fc922160e8cd7
#
_entry.id   6e49fa94f82d431bb78fc922160e8cd7
#
_cell.length_a   1.000
_cell.length_b   1.000
_cell.length_c   1.000
_cell.angle_alpha   90.00
_cell.angle_beta   90.00
_cell.angle_gamma   90.00
#
_symmetry.space_group_name_H-M   'P 1'
#
loop_
_entity.id
_entity.type
_entity.pdbx_description
1 polymer ?
#
loop_
_entity_poly.entity_id
_entity_poly.type
_entity_poly.pdbx_seq_one_letter_code
_entity_poly.pdbx_strand_id
1 'polypeptide(L)'
;MQKKIVIVGGGIGGLSTALACGYRDLPVQLIERNKVFSEVGAGIQISPNIVRLLEGWGLKEGLDALACFPSQLEIRSALNADLLGRLPLDERAVKRYGARYATIARSDLHGLLLKAVNAQGSTQLIVGNAVEFVSQDASAVTVTTADGQNRRANVLIGADGLWSQVRDFVRLDAQPQFSGYVAYRAMVAQADLPETLRSQVITAWLGPDFHAVQYPVHHGELLNVVIIVKATAPAELDQWNQTAEMHELQAHLSNAAAPLQELVSAISKWNLWPLCGLPKVRSAQELAFGRIALLGDAAHPMLPFLAQGAGMAIEDAFAMADVLQQSNHDDADALERFARRRWKRNARVQARAVRNAEIFHATGLKRWGRDTAMKLFGARMIDVPWLYRGR
;
A
#
# COMPACT_ATOMS: atom_id res chain seq x y z
N MET A 1 -28.67 -19.93 -7.83
CA MET A 1 -28.78 -18.87 -6.80
C MET A 1 -27.63 -17.89 -7.00
N GLN A 2 -27.88 -16.60 -6.87
CA GLN A 2 -26.84 -15.59 -6.96
C GLN A 2 -25.85 -15.70 -5.79
N LYS A 3 -24.55 -15.67 -6.09
CA LYS A 3 -23.47 -15.80 -5.11
C LYS A 3 -23.49 -14.59 -4.16
N LYS A 4 -23.50 -14.83 -2.86
CA LYS A 4 -23.43 -13.80 -1.81
C LYS A 4 -21.97 -13.66 -1.34
N ILE A 5 -21.40 -12.48 -1.50
CA ILE A 5 -20.01 -12.16 -1.13
C ILE A 5 -20.05 -11.06 -0.07
N VAL A 6 -19.36 -11.27 1.04
CA VAL A 6 -19.12 -10.24 2.06
C VAL A 6 -17.66 -9.85 2.04
N ILE A 7 -17.41 -8.55 2.01
CA ILE A 7 -16.07 -7.94 2.13
C ILE A 7 -16.04 -7.16 3.44
N VAL A 8 -15.02 -7.33 4.25
CA VAL A 8 -14.79 -6.59 5.50
C VAL A 8 -13.61 -5.64 5.30
N GLY A 9 -13.86 -4.35 5.51
CA GLY A 9 -12.90 -3.26 5.35
C GLY A 9 -13.14 -2.44 4.08
N GLY A 10 -13.37 -1.15 4.25
CA GLY A 10 -13.64 -0.18 3.17
C GLY A 10 -12.40 0.59 2.70
N GLY A 11 -11.19 0.09 2.97
CA GLY A 11 -9.95 0.65 2.45
C GLY A 11 -9.70 0.33 0.96
N ILE A 12 -8.53 0.70 0.43
CA ILE A 12 -8.16 0.49 -0.98
C ILE A 12 -8.37 -0.96 -1.41
N GLY A 13 -7.98 -1.95 -0.58
CA GLY A 13 -8.14 -3.37 -0.91
C GLY A 13 -9.61 -3.80 -1.05
N GLY A 14 -10.46 -3.41 -0.07
CA GLY A 14 -11.88 -3.76 -0.08
C GLY A 14 -12.64 -3.08 -1.20
N LEU A 15 -12.45 -1.77 -1.40
CA LEU A 15 -13.08 -1.05 -2.51
C LEU A 15 -12.63 -1.57 -3.88
N SER A 16 -11.33 -1.87 -4.05
CA SER A 16 -10.83 -2.50 -5.28
C SER A 16 -11.46 -3.87 -5.53
N THR A 17 -11.69 -4.65 -4.46
CA THR A 17 -12.33 -5.96 -4.57
C THR A 17 -13.80 -5.82 -4.94
N ALA A 18 -14.52 -4.88 -4.31
CA ALA A 18 -15.90 -4.57 -4.66
C ALA A 18 -16.03 -4.13 -6.12
N LEU A 19 -15.16 -3.22 -6.56
CA LEU A 19 -15.11 -2.73 -7.95
C LEU A 19 -14.83 -3.87 -8.94
N ALA A 20 -13.82 -4.70 -8.64
CA ALA A 20 -13.44 -5.83 -9.50
C ALA A 20 -14.55 -6.91 -9.59
N CYS A 21 -15.27 -7.14 -8.49
CA CYS A 21 -16.44 -8.02 -8.45
C CYS A 21 -17.58 -7.44 -9.30
N GLY A 22 -17.86 -6.14 -9.18
CA GLY A 22 -18.91 -5.48 -9.97
C GLY A 22 -18.67 -5.56 -11.48
N TYR A 23 -17.42 -5.45 -11.94
CA TYR A 23 -17.06 -5.67 -13.36
C TYR A 23 -17.27 -7.12 -13.84
N ARG A 24 -17.62 -8.04 -12.94
CA ARG A 24 -17.89 -9.46 -13.23
C ARG A 24 -19.30 -9.87 -12.84
N ASP A 25 -20.20 -8.90 -12.65
CA ASP A 25 -21.60 -9.11 -12.26
C ASP A 25 -21.74 -9.92 -10.94
N LEU A 26 -20.78 -9.78 -10.05
CA LEU A 26 -20.76 -10.38 -8.73
C LEU A 26 -21.16 -9.34 -7.67
N PRO A 27 -22.39 -9.31 -7.19
CA PRO A 27 -22.82 -8.36 -6.16
C PRO A 27 -22.18 -8.69 -4.82
N VAL A 28 -21.80 -7.65 -4.10
CA VAL A 28 -21.12 -7.75 -2.81
C VAL A 28 -21.78 -6.89 -1.73
N GLN A 29 -21.63 -7.31 -0.48
CA GLN A 29 -21.84 -6.45 0.69
C GLN A 29 -20.47 -6.09 1.26
N LEU A 30 -20.18 -4.80 1.37
CA LEU A 30 -18.94 -4.29 1.96
C LEU A 30 -19.25 -3.65 3.30
N ILE A 31 -18.62 -4.18 4.37
CA ILE A 31 -18.78 -3.73 5.75
C ILE A 31 -17.57 -2.90 6.14
N GLU A 32 -17.83 -1.67 6.61
CA GLU A 32 -16.80 -0.75 7.11
C GLU A 32 -17.16 -0.27 8.53
N ARG A 33 -16.19 -0.37 9.46
CA ARG A 33 -16.41 -0.03 10.87
C ARG A 33 -16.59 1.48 11.11
N ASN A 34 -15.97 2.31 10.29
CA ASN A 34 -16.09 3.76 10.41
C ASN A 34 -17.40 4.24 9.78
N LYS A 35 -18.04 5.23 10.41
CA LYS A 35 -19.27 5.85 9.89
C LYS A 35 -19.06 6.66 8.62
N VAL A 36 -17.84 7.15 8.42
CA VAL A 36 -17.43 7.93 7.26
C VAL A 36 -16.12 7.37 6.73
N PHE A 37 -16.02 7.23 5.42
CA PHE A 37 -14.75 6.90 4.79
C PHE A 37 -13.79 8.08 4.96
N SER A 38 -12.79 7.91 5.81
CA SER A 38 -11.74 8.89 6.01
C SER A 38 -10.38 8.22 5.79
N GLU A 39 -9.56 8.79 4.95
CA GLU A 39 -8.18 8.37 4.77
C GLU A 39 -7.23 9.43 5.29
N VAL A 40 -6.23 9.00 6.02
CA VAL A 40 -5.22 9.89 6.57
C VAL A 40 -4.29 10.37 5.47
N GLY A 41 -4.00 11.66 5.46
CA GLY A 41 -3.17 12.32 4.46
C GLY A 41 -1.78 11.70 4.32
N ALA A 42 -1.62 10.84 3.33
CA ALA A 42 -0.35 10.25 2.90
C ALA A 42 -0.37 10.11 1.39
N GLY A 43 0.78 10.30 0.77
CA GLY A 43 0.94 9.94 -0.63
C GLY A 43 1.18 8.43 -0.79
N ILE A 44 0.85 7.91 -1.94
CA ILE A 44 1.19 6.56 -2.38
C ILE A 44 1.77 6.59 -3.78
N GLN A 45 2.58 5.60 -4.07
CA GLN A 45 3.15 5.39 -5.40
C GLN A 45 2.44 4.22 -6.06
N ILE A 46 2.08 4.37 -7.32
CA ILE A 46 1.35 3.38 -8.11
C ILE A 46 2.21 2.99 -9.31
N SER A 47 2.74 1.78 -9.25
CA SER A 47 3.58 1.23 -10.32
C SER A 47 2.77 0.87 -11.59
N PRO A 48 3.41 0.73 -12.76
CA PRO A 48 2.74 0.51 -14.05
C PRO A 48 1.77 -0.68 -14.09
N ASN A 49 2.09 -1.78 -13.39
CA ASN A 49 1.17 -2.93 -13.30
C ASN A 49 -0.17 -2.57 -12.67
N ILE A 50 -0.17 -1.65 -11.71
CA ILE A 50 -1.37 -1.22 -11.01
C ILE A 50 -2.13 -0.18 -11.82
N VAL A 51 -1.42 0.78 -12.43
CA VAL A 51 -2.05 1.77 -13.32
C VAL A 51 -2.82 1.05 -14.43
N ARG A 52 -2.24 -0.01 -15.07
CA ARG A 52 -2.96 -0.81 -16.06
C ARG A 52 -4.25 -1.46 -15.53
N LEU A 53 -4.24 -1.94 -14.27
CA LEU A 53 -5.45 -2.54 -13.67
C LEU A 53 -6.52 -1.48 -13.45
N LEU A 54 -6.14 -0.32 -12.91
CA LEU A 54 -7.07 0.79 -12.67
C LEU A 54 -7.63 1.36 -13.99
N GLU A 55 -6.78 1.53 -15.01
CA GLU A 55 -7.22 1.93 -16.36
C GLU A 55 -8.17 0.89 -16.98
N GLY A 56 -7.89 -0.42 -16.78
CA GLY A 56 -8.77 -1.51 -17.19
C GLY A 56 -10.12 -1.52 -16.47
N TRP A 57 -10.22 -0.88 -15.32
CA TRP A 57 -11.48 -0.64 -14.61
C TRP A 57 -12.10 0.74 -14.94
N GLY A 58 -11.71 1.35 -16.06
CA GLY A 58 -12.28 2.62 -16.51
C GLY A 58 -11.88 3.85 -15.67
N LEU A 59 -10.86 3.74 -14.82
CA LEU A 59 -10.44 4.84 -13.93
C LEU A 59 -9.39 5.77 -14.54
N LYS A 60 -9.10 5.63 -15.84
CA LYS A 60 -8.06 6.41 -16.52
C LYS A 60 -8.26 7.93 -16.39
N GLU A 61 -9.45 8.44 -16.71
CA GLU A 61 -9.75 9.87 -16.62
C GLU A 61 -9.62 10.41 -15.19
N GLY A 62 -10.10 9.64 -14.20
CA GLY A 62 -9.97 10.00 -12.79
C GLY A 62 -8.51 10.00 -12.33
N LEU A 63 -7.69 9.05 -12.80
CA LEU A 63 -6.26 9.04 -12.51
C LEU A 63 -5.55 10.21 -13.18
N ASP A 64 -5.86 10.51 -14.45
CA ASP A 64 -5.29 11.66 -15.16
C ASP A 64 -5.66 12.99 -14.48
N ALA A 65 -6.84 13.03 -13.84
CA ALA A 65 -7.34 14.18 -13.11
C ALA A 65 -6.75 14.35 -11.70
N LEU A 66 -6.20 13.36 -11.04
CA LEU A 66 -5.82 13.42 -9.61
C LEU A 66 -4.35 13.04 -9.36
N ALA A 67 -3.77 12.20 -10.19
CA ALA A 67 -2.42 11.71 -10.01
C ALA A 67 -1.36 12.63 -10.63
N CYS A 68 -0.13 12.49 -10.15
CA CYS A 68 1.06 12.98 -10.82
C CYS A 68 1.75 11.83 -11.56
N PHE A 69 2.43 12.17 -12.64
CA PHE A 69 3.21 11.21 -13.44
C PHE A 69 4.66 11.68 -13.52
N PRO A 70 5.46 11.43 -12.47
CA PRO A 70 6.85 11.88 -12.41
C PRO A 70 7.67 11.32 -13.58
N SER A 71 8.51 12.15 -14.18
CA SER A 71 9.36 11.75 -15.32
C SER A 71 10.49 10.82 -14.93
N GLN A 72 10.87 10.81 -13.64
CA GLN A 72 11.98 10.01 -13.12
C GLN A 72 11.89 9.76 -11.62
N LEU A 73 12.60 8.72 -11.19
CA LEU A 73 12.93 8.45 -9.79
C LEU A 73 14.45 8.65 -9.62
N GLU A 74 14.84 9.49 -8.68
CA GLU A 74 16.21 9.73 -8.29
C GLU A 74 16.52 9.07 -6.95
N ILE A 75 17.70 8.47 -6.86
CA ILE A 75 18.28 8.02 -5.60
C ILE A 75 19.45 8.95 -5.27
N ARG A 76 19.43 9.55 -4.11
CA ARG A 76 20.45 10.47 -3.62
C ARG A 76 21.06 9.98 -2.31
N SER A 77 22.31 10.32 -2.08
CA SER A 77 22.94 10.19 -0.77
C SER A 77 22.33 11.21 0.18
N ALA A 78 21.82 10.74 1.31
CA ALA A 78 21.29 11.64 2.35
C ALA A 78 22.40 12.41 3.10
N LEU A 79 23.68 12.06 2.91
CA LEU A 79 24.80 12.69 3.63
C LEU A 79 25.43 13.87 2.87
N ASN A 80 25.46 13.82 1.52
CA ASN A 80 26.13 14.81 0.70
C ASN A 80 25.34 15.24 -0.54
N ALA A 81 24.07 14.79 -0.65
CA ALA A 81 23.16 15.05 -1.77
C ALA A 81 23.62 14.51 -3.15
N ASP A 82 24.69 13.74 -3.23
CA ASP A 82 25.14 13.11 -4.47
C ASP A 82 24.03 12.30 -5.13
N LEU A 83 23.90 12.44 -6.45
CA LEU A 83 23.04 11.54 -7.23
C LEU A 83 23.70 10.17 -7.33
N LEU A 84 23.08 9.15 -6.75
CA LEU A 84 23.54 7.75 -6.77
C LEU A 84 22.98 6.98 -7.97
N GLY A 85 21.77 7.32 -8.40
CA GLY A 85 21.13 6.66 -9.52
C GLY A 85 19.85 7.35 -9.96
N ARG A 86 19.46 7.10 -11.22
CA ARG A 86 18.25 7.65 -11.82
C ARG A 86 17.52 6.57 -12.61
N LEU A 87 16.22 6.42 -12.39
CA LEU A 87 15.34 5.58 -13.20
C LEU A 87 14.40 6.49 -13.99
N PRO A 88 14.51 6.54 -15.32
CA PRO A 88 13.51 7.24 -16.15
C PRO A 88 12.14 6.55 -16.04
N LEU A 89 11.09 7.36 -15.84
CA LEU A 89 9.70 6.92 -15.76
C LEU A 89 8.85 7.50 -16.92
N ASP A 90 9.55 8.02 -17.92
CA ASP A 90 9.03 8.63 -19.15
C ASP A 90 8.46 7.58 -20.14
N GLU A 91 8.32 7.97 -21.40
CA GLU A 91 7.80 7.12 -22.48
C GLU A 91 8.53 5.77 -22.62
N ARG A 92 9.80 5.69 -22.23
CA ARG A 92 10.57 4.42 -22.23
C ARG A 92 10.00 3.44 -21.22
N ALA A 93 9.59 3.92 -20.05
CA ALA A 93 8.91 3.08 -19.04
C ALA A 93 7.53 2.65 -19.54
N VAL A 94 6.77 3.55 -20.16
CA VAL A 94 5.47 3.22 -20.77
C VAL A 94 5.62 2.16 -21.86
N LYS A 95 6.58 2.32 -22.79
CA LYS A 95 6.86 1.31 -23.83
C LYS A 95 7.26 -0.04 -23.23
N ARG A 96 7.97 -0.05 -22.10
CA ARG A 96 8.47 -1.27 -21.46
C ARG A 96 7.42 -1.98 -20.62
N TYR A 97 6.54 -1.23 -19.94
CA TYR A 97 5.62 -1.73 -18.92
C TYR A 97 4.13 -1.53 -19.25
N GLY A 98 3.82 -0.86 -20.35
CA GLY A 98 2.45 -0.68 -20.85
C GLY A 98 1.63 0.38 -20.14
N ALA A 99 2.19 1.09 -19.15
CA ALA A 99 1.54 2.22 -18.47
C ALA A 99 2.58 3.13 -17.81
N ARG A 100 2.14 4.31 -17.40
CA ARG A 100 2.94 5.28 -16.64
C ARG A 100 3.13 4.82 -15.19
N TYR A 101 4.15 5.34 -14.54
CA TYR A 101 4.29 5.32 -13.09
C TYR A 101 3.58 6.54 -12.52
N ALA A 102 2.79 6.38 -11.47
CA ALA A 102 2.01 7.46 -10.89
C ALA A 102 2.30 7.63 -9.39
N THR A 103 2.09 8.85 -8.89
CA THR A 103 1.99 9.18 -7.48
C THR A 103 0.67 9.88 -7.23
N ILE A 104 0.00 9.58 -6.12
CA ILE A 104 -1.33 10.09 -5.83
C ILE A 104 -1.52 10.22 -4.31
N ALA A 105 -2.34 11.14 -3.85
CA ALA A 105 -2.76 11.14 -2.45
C ALA A 105 -3.63 9.91 -2.18
N ARG A 106 -3.45 9.27 -1.02
CA ARG A 106 -4.20 8.08 -0.64
C ARG A 106 -5.71 8.34 -0.60
N SER A 107 -6.09 9.51 -0.10
CA SER A 107 -7.48 10.00 -0.11
C SER A 107 -8.07 10.10 -1.52
N ASP A 108 -7.28 10.59 -2.48
CA ASP A 108 -7.74 10.77 -3.86
C ASP A 108 -7.98 9.41 -4.54
N LEU A 109 -7.06 8.44 -4.37
CA LEU A 109 -7.27 7.09 -4.89
C LEU A 109 -8.46 6.41 -4.24
N HIS A 110 -8.60 6.54 -2.92
CA HIS A 110 -9.72 5.98 -2.19
C HIS A 110 -11.04 6.59 -2.66
N GLY A 111 -11.13 7.91 -2.77
CA GLY A 111 -12.31 8.62 -3.28
C GLY A 111 -12.67 8.21 -4.70
N LEU A 112 -11.67 8.03 -5.57
CA LEU A 112 -11.85 7.56 -6.94
C LEU A 112 -12.45 6.14 -6.97
N LEU A 113 -11.93 5.22 -6.15
CA LEU A 113 -12.45 3.86 -6.03
C LEU A 113 -13.87 3.85 -5.48
N LEU A 114 -14.13 4.61 -4.42
CA LEU A 114 -15.46 4.71 -3.79
C LEU A 114 -16.50 5.27 -4.76
N LYS A 115 -16.15 6.33 -5.50
CA LYS A 115 -17.00 6.88 -6.56
C LYS A 115 -17.35 5.85 -7.63
N ALA A 116 -16.35 5.06 -8.06
CA ALA A 116 -16.57 4.03 -9.08
C ALA A 116 -17.44 2.88 -8.56
N VAL A 117 -17.22 2.42 -7.32
CA VAL A 117 -18.07 1.41 -6.66
C VAL A 117 -19.52 1.87 -6.56
N ASN A 118 -19.76 3.11 -6.14
CA ASN A 118 -21.11 3.67 -6.07
C ASN A 118 -21.76 3.78 -7.45
N ALA A 119 -21.00 4.17 -8.48
CA ALA A 119 -21.52 4.29 -9.84
C ALA A 119 -21.92 2.94 -10.48
N GLN A 120 -21.25 1.84 -10.09
CA GLN A 120 -21.64 0.50 -10.56
C GLN A 120 -22.97 0.02 -9.98
N GLY A 121 -23.32 0.42 -8.74
CA GLY A 121 -24.57 0.03 -8.08
C GLY A 121 -24.68 -1.47 -7.69
N SER A 122 -23.62 -2.27 -7.86
CA SER A 122 -23.58 -3.71 -7.53
C SER A 122 -23.13 -3.99 -6.10
N THR A 123 -22.71 -2.96 -5.37
CA THR A 123 -22.17 -3.06 -4.01
C THR A 123 -23.12 -2.42 -3.00
N GLN A 124 -23.50 -3.19 -1.99
CA GLN A 124 -24.18 -2.65 -0.80
C GLN A 124 -23.12 -2.23 0.22
N LEU A 125 -22.98 -0.93 0.46
CA LEU A 125 -22.10 -0.38 1.51
C LEU A 125 -22.80 -0.37 2.86
N ILE A 126 -22.16 -0.95 3.88
CA ILE A 126 -22.63 -1.03 5.26
C ILE A 126 -21.56 -0.35 6.13
N VAL A 127 -21.76 0.93 6.41
CA VAL A 127 -20.81 1.77 7.14
C VAL A 127 -21.19 1.94 8.60
N GLY A 128 -20.22 2.26 9.47
CA GLY A 128 -20.43 2.42 10.90
C GLY A 128 -20.69 1.11 11.62
N ASN A 129 -20.27 -0.03 11.05
CA ASN A 129 -20.59 -1.34 11.57
C ASN A 129 -19.35 -2.24 11.60
N ALA A 130 -18.87 -2.56 12.79
CA ALA A 130 -17.73 -3.46 12.99
C ALA A 130 -18.18 -4.92 12.92
N VAL A 131 -17.27 -5.79 12.46
CA VAL A 131 -17.46 -7.26 12.59
C VAL A 131 -17.06 -7.65 14.00
N GLU A 132 -17.92 -8.41 14.70
CA GLU A 132 -17.65 -8.90 16.05
C GLU A 132 -17.35 -10.40 16.07
N PHE A 133 -18.04 -11.16 15.21
CA PHE A 133 -17.86 -12.60 15.18
C PHE A 133 -18.00 -13.15 13.75
N VAL A 134 -17.24 -14.20 13.48
CA VAL A 134 -17.31 -14.96 12.23
C VAL A 134 -17.41 -16.44 12.55
N SER A 135 -18.29 -17.15 11.86
CA SER A 135 -18.36 -18.61 11.86
C SER A 135 -18.54 -19.13 10.44
N GLN A 136 -18.11 -20.36 10.19
CA GLN A 136 -18.36 -21.01 8.90
C GLN A 136 -18.76 -22.48 9.09
N ASP A 137 -19.58 -22.96 8.15
CA ASP A 137 -19.91 -24.35 7.96
C ASP A 137 -19.56 -24.82 6.54
N ALA A 138 -19.87 -26.05 6.17
CA ALA A 138 -19.59 -26.56 4.82
C ALA A 138 -20.31 -25.77 3.71
N SER A 139 -21.39 -25.06 4.01
CA SER A 139 -22.28 -24.41 3.03
C SER A 139 -22.09 -22.88 2.97
N ALA A 140 -21.72 -22.24 4.07
CA ALA A 140 -21.71 -20.79 4.19
C ALA A 140 -20.76 -20.28 5.29
N VAL A 141 -20.48 -18.98 5.23
CA VAL A 141 -19.89 -18.19 6.31
C VAL A 141 -20.95 -17.23 6.86
N THR A 142 -20.97 -17.05 8.16
CA THR A 142 -21.85 -16.08 8.85
C THR A 142 -20.99 -15.04 9.54
N VAL A 143 -21.30 -13.77 9.27
CA VAL A 143 -20.64 -12.60 9.88
C VAL A 143 -21.65 -11.91 10.79
N THR A 144 -21.33 -11.79 12.06
CA THR A 144 -22.12 -11.02 13.04
C THR A 144 -21.49 -9.65 13.18
N THR A 145 -22.29 -8.62 13.06
CA THR A 145 -21.87 -7.22 13.13
C THR A 145 -22.38 -6.56 14.41
N ALA A 146 -21.75 -5.43 14.81
CA ALA A 146 -22.00 -4.73 16.08
C ALA A 146 -23.46 -4.27 16.28
N ASP A 147 -24.26 -4.19 15.21
CA ASP A 147 -25.72 -3.98 15.26
C ASP A 147 -26.51 -5.25 15.58
N GLY A 148 -25.83 -6.36 15.88
CA GLY A 148 -26.42 -7.66 16.19
C GLY A 148 -26.94 -8.44 14.96
N GLN A 149 -26.73 -7.94 13.74
CA GLN A 149 -27.20 -8.63 12.54
C GLN A 149 -26.27 -9.76 12.11
N ASN A 150 -26.86 -10.89 11.72
CA ASN A 150 -26.16 -12.02 11.12
C ASN A 150 -26.28 -11.99 9.60
N ARG A 151 -25.15 -11.93 8.92
CA ARG A 151 -25.05 -11.89 7.47
C ARG A 151 -24.47 -13.19 6.95
N ARG A 152 -25.34 -14.01 6.34
CA ARG A 152 -24.92 -15.29 5.76
C ARG A 152 -24.49 -15.10 4.31
N ALA A 153 -23.30 -15.59 3.97
CA ALA A 153 -22.67 -15.47 2.65
C ALA A 153 -22.04 -16.79 2.18
N ASN A 154 -21.73 -16.87 0.89
CA ASN A 154 -20.97 -17.97 0.31
C ASN A 154 -19.48 -17.85 0.61
N VAL A 155 -18.96 -16.62 0.62
CA VAL A 155 -17.56 -16.29 0.91
C VAL A 155 -17.45 -15.02 1.73
N LEU A 156 -16.41 -14.98 2.57
CA LEU A 156 -15.97 -13.80 3.31
C LEU A 156 -14.57 -13.41 2.85
N ILE A 157 -14.39 -12.13 2.56
CA ILE A 157 -13.10 -11.57 2.17
C ILE A 157 -12.67 -10.55 3.22
N GLY A 158 -11.59 -10.84 3.97
CA GLY A 158 -10.97 -9.91 4.91
C GLY A 158 -10.03 -8.95 4.17
N ALA A 159 -10.38 -7.67 4.18
CA ALA A 159 -9.60 -6.54 3.66
C ALA A 159 -9.47 -5.43 4.73
N ASP A 160 -9.55 -5.81 5.99
CA ASP A 160 -9.66 -4.98 7.19
C ASP A 160 -8.31 -4.52 7.77
N GLY A 161 -7.26 -4.57 6.93
CA GLY A 161 -5.98 -3.93 7.18
C GLY A 161 -5.07 -4.67 8.15
N LEU A 162 -4.03 -3.97 8.63
CA LEU A 162 -2.98 -4.54 9.47
C LEU A 162 -3.54 -5.17 10.76
N TRP A 163 -4.53 -4.55 11.37
CA TRP A 163 -5.18 -5.00 12.63
C TRP A 163 -6.45 -5.82 12.33
N SER A 164 -6.37 -6.68 11.33
CA SER A 164 -7.49 -7.49 10.83
C SER A 164 -8.01 -8.44 11.91
N GLN A 165 -9.33 -8.39 12.12
CA GLN A 165 -10.07 -9.36 12.92
C GLN A 165 -10.39 -10.63 12.12
N VAL A 166 -10.62 -10.48 10.80
CA VAL A 166 -10.89 -11.63 9.93
C VAL A 166 -9.68 -12.56 9.83
N ARG A 167 -8.47 -12.02 9.97
CA ARG A 167 -7.22 -12.83 9.95
C ARG A 167 -7.18 -13.92 10.99
N ASP A 168 -7.73 -13.70 12.18
CA ASP A 168 -7.71 -14.66 13.28
C ASP A 168 -8.45 -15.97 12.94
N PHE A 169 -9.35 -15.95 11.93
CA PHE A 169 -10.03 -17.14 11.43
C PHE A 169 -9.25 -17.93 10.37
N VAL A 170 -8.19 -17.33 9.81
CA VAL A 170 -7.37 -17.95 8.75
C VAL A 170 -5.95 -18.24 9.24
N ARG A 171 -5.43 -17.37 10.10
CA ARG A 171 -4.03 -17.40 10.55
C ARG A 171 -3.93 -17.01 12.02
N LEU A 172 -4.24 -17.97 12.90
CA LEU A 172 -4.37 -17.79 14.35
C LEU A 172 -3.12 -17.17 15.04
N ASP A 173 -1.91 -17.45 14.55
CA ASP A 173 -0.66 -17.06 15.21
C ASP A 173 -0.03 -15.76 14.66
N ALA A 174 -0.74 -15.03 13.80
CA ALA A 174 -0.16 -13.90 13.08
C ALA A 174 -0.59 -12.56 13.67
N GLN A 175 0.12 -12.11 14.71
CA GLN A 175 -0.08 -10.78 15.29
C GLN A 175 0.93 -9.78 14.72
N PRO A 176 0.51 -8.52 14.45
CA PRO A 176 1.40 -7.46 14.01
C PRO A 176 2.49 -7.18 15.04
N GLN A 177 3.73 -7.05 14.57
CA GLN A 177 4.89 -6.76 15.39
C GLN A 177 5.55 -5.47 14.92
N PHE A 178 6.08 -4.69 15.86
CA PHE A 178 6.87 -3.51 15.56
C PHE A 178 8.16 -3.91 14.81
N SER A 179 8.44 -3.22 13.73
CA SER A 179 9.55 -3.56 12.82
C SER A 179 10.91 -2.99 13.24
N GLY A 180 10.97 -2.16 14.30
CA GLY A 180 12.14 -1.38 14.64
C GLY A 180 12.27 -0.05 13.89
N TYR A 181 11.22 0.35 13.17
CA TYR A 181 11.19 1.60 12.38
C TYR A 181 9.94 2.42 12.68
N VAL A 182 10.10 3.74 12.65
CA VAL A 182 8.99 4.70 12.64
C VAL A 182 9.05 5.54 11.37
N ALA A 183 7.90 5.99 10.90
CA ALA A 183 7.80 6.89 9.75
C ALA A 183 7.28 8.25 10.19
N TYR A 184 8.06 9.30 9.96
CA TYR A 184 7.62 10.69 9.99
C TYR A 184 7.02 11.03 8.64
N ARG A 185 5.82 11.60 8.63
CA ARG A 185 5.09 11.92 7.41
C ARG A 185 4.58 13.33 7.42
N ALA A 186 4.73 13.97 6.28
CA ALA A 186 4.15 15.28 6.03
C ALA A 186 3.60 15.36 4.61
N MET A 187 2.58 16.18 4.45
CA MET A 187 2.08 16.62 3.16
C MET A 187 2.00 18.13 3.22
N VAL A 188 2.67 18.82 2.32
CA VAL A 188 2.82 20.28 2.34
C VAL A 188 2.50 20.83 0.95
N ALA A 189 1.84 22.00 0.91
CA ALA A 189 1.61 22.71 -0.34
C ALA A 189 2.98 23.17 -0.90
N GLN A 190 3.27 22.84 -2.15
CA GLN A 190 4.54 23.24 -2.77
C GLN A 190 4.66 24.78 -2.89
N ALA A 191 3.51 25.47 -2.94
CA ALA A 191 3.49 26.94 -2.93
C ALA A 191 4.08 27.53 -1.64
N ASP A 192 3.94 26.81 -0.50
CA ASP A 192 4.45 27.25 0.80
C ASP A 192 5.94 26.95 0.99
N LEU A 193 6.55 26.16 0.08
CA LEU A 193 7.96 25.83 0.11
C LEU A 193 8.79 26.83 -0.72
N PRO A 194 10.03 27.14 -0.31
CA PRO A 194 11.00 27.77 -1.17
C PRO A 194 11.10 27.05 -2.52
N GLU A 195 11.29 27.79 -3.61
CA GLU A 195 11.32 27.22 -4.96
C GLU A 195 12.37 26.09 -5.11
N THR A 196 13.49 26.22 -4.45
CA THR A 196 14.59 25.23 -4.43
C THR A 196 14.21 23.88 -3.79
N LEU A 197 13.16 23.85 -2.98
CA LEU A 197 12.68 22.64 -2.29
C LEU A 197 11.47 21.99 -2.96
N ARG A 198 10.88 22.66 -3.97
CA ARG A 198 9.76 22.10 -4.77
C ARG A 198 10.27 20.99 -5.68
N SER A 199 9.45 20.00 -5.94
CA SER A 199 9.85 18.87 -6.77
C SER A 199 8.70 18.29 -7.58
N GLN A 200 8.97 17.96 -8.85
CA GLN A 200 8.06 17.23 -9.74
C GLN A 200 8.57 15.80 -10.03
N VAL A 201 9.59 15.34 -9.32
CA VAL A 201 10.17 14.01 -9.45
C VAL A 201 10.10 13.26 -8.13
N ILE A 202 10.21 11.94 -8.19
CA ILE A 202 10.37 11.12 -6.99
C ILE A 202 11.84 11.17 -6.59
N THR A 203 12.13 11.53 -5.34
CA THR A 203 13.49 11.48 -4.80
C THR A 203 13.52 10.61 -3.55
N ALA A 204 14.42 9.62 -3.56
CA ALA A 204 14.74 8.83 -2.38
C ALA A 204 16.16 9.18 -1.90
N TRP A 205 16.25 9.56 -0.63
CA TRP A 205 17.48 9.90 0.07
C TRP A 205 17.90 8.74 0.95
N LEU A 206 19.08 8.16 0.69
CA LEU A 206 19.56 6.99 1.43
C LEU A 206 20.64 7.39 2.41
N GLY A 207 20.45 7.14 3.69
CA GLY A 207 21.36 7.44 4.80
C GLY A 207 21.62 6.26 5.73
N PRO A 208 22.59 6.41 6.66
CA PRO A 208 22.79 5.46 7.74
C PRO A 208 21.59 5.46 8.68
N ASP A 209 20.97 4.30 8.91
CA ASP A 209 19.83 4.09 9.81
C ASP A 209 18.56 4.91 9.51
N PHE A 210 18.53 5.66 8.39
CA PHE A 210 17.35 6.37 7.90
C PHE A 210 17.31 6.47 6.38
N HIS A 211 16.13 6.73 5.85
CA HIS A 211 15.96 7.22 4.48
C HIS A 211 14.77 8.17 4.40
N ALA A 212 14.76 9.04 3.42
CA ALA A 212 13.63 9.90 3.12
C ALA A 212 13.15 9.67 1.69
N VAL A 213 11.85 9.80 1.46
CA VAL A 213 11.26 9.78 0.11
C VAL A 213 10.32 10.96 -0.02
N GLN A 214 10.51 11.73 -1.08
CA GLN A 214 9.60 12.83 -1.43
C GLN A 214 9.10 12.67 -2.85
N TYR A 215 7.86 13.03 -3.09
CA TYR A 215 7.23 13.01 -4.41
C TYR A 215 5.99 13.90 -4.48
N PRO A 216 5.68 14.46 -5.67
CA PRO A 216 4.49 15.27 -5.87
C PRO A 216 3.24 14.40 -5.82
N VAL A 217 2.15 14.95 -5.31
CA VAL A 217 0.79 14.39 -5.37
C VAL A 217 -0.19 15.51 -5.66
N HIS A 218 -1.45 15.18 -5.91
CA HIS A 218 -2.52 16.15 -6.18
C HIS A 218 -2.13 17.14 -7.29
N HIS A 219 -1.92 16.63 -8.50
CA HIS A 219 -1.42 17.39 -9.68
C HIS A 219 -0.07 18.09 -9.50
N GLY A 220 0.70 17.78 -8.47
CA GLY A 220 1.94 18.46 -8.16
C GLY A 220 1.75 19.71 -7.27
N GLU A 221 0.56 19.97 -6.79
CA GLU A 221 0.31 21.06 -5.84
C GLU A 221 0.85 20.72 -4.45
N LEU A 222 0.83 19.45 -4.07
CA LEU A 222 1.30 18.98 -2.77
C LEU A 222 2.58 18.15 -2.94
N LEU A 223 3.50 18.29 -1.99
CA LEU A 223 4.65 17.42 -1.83
C LEU A 223 4.42 16.49 -0.65
N ASN A 224 4.43 15.20 -0.89
CA ASN A 224 4.43 14.20 0.15
C ASN A 224 5.87 13.88 0.54
N VAL A 225 6.17 13.93 1.83
CA VAL A 225 7.50 13.62 2.39
C VAL A 225 7.34 12.54 3.46
N VAL A 226 8.13 11.48 3.35
CA VAL A 226 8.18 10.38 4.32
C VAL A 226 9.62 10.16 4.72
N ILE A 227 9.89 10.17 6.02
CA ILE A 227 11.22 9.89 6.57
C ILE A 227 11.09 8.69 7.50
N ILE A 228 11.80 7.62 7.17
CA ILE A 228 11.78 6.40 7.97
C ILE A 228 13.11 6.28 8.70
N VAL A 229 13.02 6.16 10.02
CA VAL A 229 14.17 6.05 10.91
C VAL A 229 14.08 4.79 11.75
N LYS A 230 15.23 4.26 12.15
CA LYS A 230 15.31 3.21 13.14
C LYS A 230 15.03 3.79 14.52
N ALA A 231 14.10 3.20 15.26
CA ALA A 231 13.67 3.69 16.57
C ALA A 231 13.23 2.57 17.49
N THR A 232 13.07 2.88 18.76
CA THR A 232 12.40 2.01 19.74
C THR A 232 10.88 2.04 19.53
N ALA A 233 10.20 0.99 19.99
CA ALA A 233 8.74 0.92 19.87
C ALA A 233 8.08 2.04 20.66
N PRO A 234 7.21 2.86 20.06
CA PRO A 234 6.37 3.80 20.80
C PRO A 234 5.34 3.04 21.65
N ALA A 235 4.71 3.75 22.60
CA ALA A 235 3.76 3.14 23.54
C ALA A 235 2.51 2.57 22.85
N GLU A 236 2.05 3.23 21.78
CA GLU A 236 0.83 2.88 21.06
C GLU A 236 1.16 2.55 19.61
N LEU A 237 1.03 1.26 19.25
CA LEU A 237 1.41 0.76 17.93
C LEU A 237 0.28 0.88 16.88
N ASP A 238 -0.95 1.01 17.30
CA ASP A 238 -2.15 1.06 16.46
C ASP A 238 -2.62 2.48 16.13
N GLN A 239 -2.05 3.49 16.77
CA GLN A 239 -2.35 4.89 16.47
C GLN A 239 -1.55 5.40 15.25
N TRP A 240 -2.31 5.79 14.21
CA TRP A 240 -1.80 6.18 12.89
C TRP A 240 -1.38 7.66 12.78
N ASN A 241 -1.69 8.49 13.75
CA ASN A 241 -1.54 9.95 13.69
C ASN A 241 -1.05 10.55 15.01
N GLN A 242 0.03 10.00 15.51
CA GLN A 242 0.70 10.64 16.63
C GLN A 242 1.37 11.93 16.13
N THR A 243 1.25 13.01 16.90
CA THR A 243 2.01 14.22 16.59
C THR A 243 3.48 13.94 16.78
N ALA A 244 4.30 14.23 15.79
CA ALA A 244 5.73 14.05 15.86
C ALA A 244 6.42 15.24 16.51
N GLU A 245 7.38 14.96 17.39
CA GLU A 245 8.23 15.98 17.96
C GLU A 245 9.34 16.36 16.97
N MET A 246 9.36 17.61 16.52
CA MET A 246 10.30 18.09 15.51
C MET A 246 11.76 17.90 15.92
N HIS A 247 12.09 18.10 17.20
CA HIS A 247 13.46 17.98 17.68
C HIS A 247 13.99 16.54 17.58
N GLU A 248 13.14 15.52 17.74
CA GLU A 248 13.53 14.11 17.56
C GLU A 248 13.84 13.83 16.08
N LEU A 249 12.99 14.29 15.16
CA LEU A 249 13.26 14.14 13.74
C LEU A 249 14.55 14.84 13.33
N GLN A 250 14.79 16.06 13.80
CA GLN A 250 16.03 16.80 13.52
C GLN A 250 17.27 16.09 14.07
N ALA A 251 17.17 15.48 15.27
CA ALA A 251 18.27 14.70 15.84
C ALA A 251 18.66 13.52 14.94
N HIS A 252 17.68 12.78 14.39
CA HIS A 252 17.94 11.71 13.42
C HIS A 252 18.63 12.20 12.15
N LEU A 253 18.40 13.44 11.75
CA LEU A 253 18.89 14.05 10.50
C LEU A 253 20.09 14.96 10.71
N SER A 254 20.70 14.99 11.90
CA SER A 254 21.82 15.90 12.25
C SER A 254 23.00 15.82 11.28
N ASN A 255 23.25 14.65 10.69
CA ASN A 255 24.30 14.43 9.69
C ASN A 255 23.77 14.39 8.25
N ALA A 256 22.52 14.77 8.01
CA ALA A 256 21.96 14.80 6.66
C ALA A 256 22.51 15.99 5.85
N ALA A 257 22.49 15.88 4.53
CA ALA A 257 22.86 16.96 3.62
C ALA A 257 21.91 18.16 3.77
N ALA A 258 22.45 19.37 3.61
CA ALA A 258 21.72 20.62 3.79
C ALA A 258 20.35 20.66 3.08
N PRO A 259 20.22 20.26 1.79
CA PRO A 259 18.90 20.30 1.13
C PRO A 259 17.82 19.45 1.81
N LEU A 260 18.20 18.32 2.44
CA LEU A 260 17.24 17.49 3.17
C LEU A 260 16.87 18.11 4.53
N GLN A 261 17.86 18.70 5.23
CA GLN A 261 17.61 19.42 6.48
C GLN A 261 16.74 20.66 6.26
N GLU A 262 17.00 21.42 5.20
CA GLU A 262 16.21 22.58 4.79
C GLU A 262 14.77 22.19 4.49
N LEU A 263 14.53 21.10 3.73
CA LEU A 263 13.20 20.59 3.45
C LEU A 263 12.44 20.24 4.73
N VAL A 264 13.09 19.53 5.64
CA VAL A 264 12.47 19.14 6.92
C VAL A 264 12.13 20.35 7.78
N SER A 265 13.03 21.33 7.83
CA SER A 265 12.84 22.57 8.61
C SER A 265 11.76 23.49 8.04
N ALA A 266 11.53 23.43 6.73
CA ALA A 266 10.48 24.20 6.05
C ALA A 266 9.06 23.64 6.31
N ILE A 267 8.94 22.42 6.86
CA ILE A 267 7.65 21.76 7.09
C ILE A 267 7.33 21.82 8.59
N SER A 268 6.27 22.52 8.94
CA SER A 268 5.90 22.79 10.34
C SER A 268 5.17 21.63 11.03
N LYS A 269 4.49 20.76 10.28
CA LYS A 269 3.64 19.71 10.84
C LYS A 269 4.05 18.34 10.33
N TRP A 270 4.39 17.46 11.26
CA TRP A 270 4.72 16.08 11.01
C TRP A 270 3.85 15.14 11.82
N ASN A 271 3.49 14.00 11.25
CA ASN A 271 2.83 12.91 11.94
C ASN A 271 3.79 11.72 12.07
N LEU A 272 3.77 11.07 13.23
CA LEU A 272 4.54 9.88 13.51
C LEU A 272 3.69 8.62 13.32
N TRP A 273 4.28 7.61 12.73
CA TRP A 273 3.63 6.34 12.50
C TRP A 273 4.57 5.17 12.81
N PRO A 274 4.22 4.29 13.78
CA PRO A 274 4.96 3.04 14.00
C PRO A 274 4.80 2.11 12.81
N LEU A 275 5.90 1.59 12.28
CA LEU A 275 5.85 0.61 11.22
C LEU A 275 5.74 -0.79 11.81
N CYS A 276 4.58 -1.40 11.68
CA CYS A 276 4.30 -2.76 12.09
C CYS A 276 4.10 -3.66 10.87
N GLY A 277 4.41 -4.93 11.01
CA GLY A 277 4.27 -5.91 9.96
C GLY A 277 3.98 -7.30 10.51
N LEU A 278 3.74 -8.24 9.61
CA LEU A 278 3.61 -9.65 9.89
C LEU A 278 4.82 -10.42 9.34
N PRO A 279 5.11 -11.61 9.89
CA PRO A 279 6.02 -12.54 9.24
C PRO A 279 5.59 -12.77 7.78
N LYS A 280 6.58 -12.90 6.90
CA LYS A 280 6.34 -13.17 5.47
C LYS A 280 5.42 -14.39 5.29
N VAL A 281 4.46 -14.27 4.38
CA VAL A 281 3.60 -15.38 3.98
C VAL A 281 4.44 -16.56 3.49
N ARG A 282 4.15 -17.76 3.99
CA ARG A 282 4.91 -18.99 3.73
C ARG A 282 4.18 -19.97 2.84
N SER A 283 2.85 -19.92 2.85
CA SER A 283 2.02 -20.87 2.07
C SER A 283 0.69 -20.23 1.65
N ALA A 284 -0.02 -20.90 0.76
CA ALA A 284 -1.36 -20.51 0.32
C ALA A 284 -2.39 -20.56 1.47
N GLN A 285 -2.22 -21.51 2.39
CA GLN A 285 -3.14 -21.71 3.53
C GLN A 285 -3.15 -20.51 4.49
N GLU A 286 -2.13 -19.66 4.46
CA GLU A 286 -2.11 -18.43 5.25
C GLU A 286 -2.97 -17.29 4.63
N LEU A 287 -3.47 -17.47 3.39
CA LEU A 287 -4.33 -16.52 2.70
C LEU A 287 -5.78 -16.94 2.62
N ALA A 288 -6.10 -18.23 2.75
CA ALA A 288 -7.47 -18.71 2.69
C ALA A 288 -7.66 -19.98 3.52
N PHE A 289 -8.82 -20.05 4.18
CA PHE A 289 -9.27 -21.23 4.93
C PHE A 289 -10.78 -21.43 4.77
N GLY A 290 -11.19 -22.53 4.14
CA GLY A 290 -12.60 -22.81 3.86
C GLY A 290 -13.22 -21.68 3.00
N ARG A 291 -14.22 -20.98 3.56
CA ARG A 291 -14.98 -19.91 2.90
C ARG A 291 -14.48 -18.51 3.22
N ILE A 292 -13.31 -18.40 3.82
CA ILE A 292 -12.72 -17.14 4.24
C ILE A 292 -11.38 -16.94 3.52
N ALA A 293 -11.17 -15.78 2.94
CA ALA A 293 -9.86 -15.38 2.39
C ALA A 293 -9.46 -13.97 2.84
N LEU A 294 -8.16 -13.73 2.87
CA LEU A 294 -7.54 -12.45 3.21
C LEU A 294 -6.87 -11.85 2.01
N LEU A 295 -6.85 -10.52 1.92
CA LEU A 295 -6.08 -9.78 0.92
C LEU A 295 -5.49 -8.47 1.49
N GLY A 296 -4.55 -7.90 0.75
CA GLY A 296 -3.89 -6.66 1.16
C GLY A 296 -3.20 -6.79 2.53
N ASP A 297 -3.27 -5.73 3.34
CA ASP A 297 -2.60 -5.69 4.65
C ASP A 297 -3.21 -6.65 5.69
N ALA A 298 -4.43 -7.14 5.47
CA ALA A 298 -5.00 -8.21 6.30
C ALA A 298 -4.24 -9.54 6.12
N ALA A 299 -3.74 -9.81 4.93
CA ALA A 299 -3.01 -11.02 4.58
C ALA A 299 -1.49 -10.88 4.67
N HIS A 300 -0.95 -9.80 4.12
CA HIS A 300 0.48 -9.60 3.88
C HIS A 300 0.92 -8.15 4.03
N PRO A 301 0.73 -7.52 5.20
CA PRO A 301 1.21 -6.18 5.43
C PRO A 301 2.71 -6.13 5.13
N MET A 302 3.16 -5.04 4.54
CA MET A 302 4.55 -4.91 4.15
C MET A 302 5.11 -3.56 4.54
N LEU A 303 6.39 -3.56 4.90
CA LEU A 303 7.09 -2.32 5.17
C LEU A 303 7.16 -1.46 3.89
N PRO A 304 7.10 -0.13 4.00
CA PRO A 304 6.93 0.77 2.84
C PRO A 304 8.19 0.93 1.95
N PHE A 305 9.23 0.14 2.17
CA PHE A 305 10.52 0.21 1.45
C PHE A 305 10.47 -0.19 -0.04
N LEU A 306 9.31 -0.57 -0.55
CA LEU A 306 9.09 -0.87 -1.97
C LEU A 306 7.86 -0.14 -2.54
N ALA A 307 7.14 0.61 -1.70
CA ALA A 307 5.92 1.34 -2.04
C ALA A 307 4.84 0.48 -2.75
N GLN A 308 4.62 -0.78 -2.30
CA GLN A 308 3.75 -1.74 -2.99
C GLN A 308 2.54 -2.21 -2.19
N GLY A 309 2.31 -1.75 -0.97
CA GLY A 309 1.18 -2.22 -0.14
C GLY A 309 -0.17 -2.10 -0.85
N ALA A 310 -0.54 -0.90 -1.25
CA ALA A 310 -1.77 -0.66 -1.99
C ALA A 310 -1.79 -1.39 -3.34
N GLY A 311 -0.64 -1.45 -4.03
CA GLY A 311 -0.52 -2.14 -5.30
C GLY A 311 -0.80 -3.64 -5.20
N MET A 312 -0.29 -4.31 -4.18
CA MET A 312 -0.56 -5.73 -3.97
C MET A 312 -2.02 -5.99 -3.62
N ALA A 313 -2.65 -5.11 -2.82
CA ALA A 313 -4.08 -5.22 -2.52
C ALA A 313 -4.94 -5.09 -3.79
N ILE A 314 -4.61 -4.20 -4.72
CA ILE A 314 -5.31 -4.04 -6.00
C ILE A 314 -5.09 -5.27 -6.91
N GLU A 315 -3.87 -5.83 -6.96
CA GLU A 315 -3.63 -7.08 -7.69
C GLU A 315 -4.38 -8.27 -7.07
N ASP A 316 -4.48 -8.32 -5.74
CA ASP A 316 -5.26 -9.35 -5.04
C ASP A 316 -6.75 -9.22 -5.38
N ALA A 317 -7.29 -8.01 -5.38
CA ALA A 317 -8.67 -7.72 -5.74
C ALA A 317 -9.02 -8.23 -7.15
N PHE A 318 -8.15 -7.97 -8.12
CA PHE A 318 -8.31 -8.48 -9.48
C PHE A 318 -8.31 -10.01 -9.52
N ALA A 319 -7.34 -10.65 -8.83
CA ALA A 319 -7.22 -12.10 -8.81
C ALA A 319 -8.40 -12.76 -8.07
N MET A 320 -8.90 -12.15 -7.00
CA MET A 320 -10.05 -12.62 -6.24
C MET A 320 -11.31 -12.63 -7.10
N ALA A 321 -11.64 -11.52 -7.72
CA ALA A 321 -12.81 -11.42 -8.57
C ALA A 321 -12.75 -12.39 -9.78
N ASP A 322 -11.56 -12.61 -10.33
CA ASP A 322 -11.31 -13.55 -11.44
C ASP A 322 -11.63 -15.00 -11.05
N VAL A 323 -11.15 -15.48 -9.89
CA VAL A 323 -11.43 -16.86 -9.44
C VAL A 323 -12.88 -17.05 -9.01
N LEU A 324 -13.50 -16.01 -8.42
CA LEU A 324 -14.89 -16.06 -8.00
C LEU A 324 -15.86 -16.11 -9.20
N GLN A 325 -15.56 -15.41 -10.28
CA GLN A 325 -16.32 -15.50 -11.53
C GLN A 325 -16.26 -16.89 -12.16
N GLN A 326 -15.09 -17.53 -12.09
CA GLN A 326 -14.84 -18.86 -12.67
C GLN A 326 -15.34 -20.01 -11.79
N SER A 327 -15.86 -19.73 -10.60
CA SER A 327 -16.32 -20.74 -9.65
C SER A 327 -17.74 -21.23 -10.00
N ASN A 328 -17.85 -22.49 -10.41
CA ASN A 328 -19.10 -23.16 -10.77
C ASN A 328 -19.75 -23.87 -9.57
N HIS A 329 -19.86 -23.23 -8.39
CA HIS A 329 -20.47 -23.72 -7.15
C HIS A 329 -19.53 -24.17 -6.04
N ASP A 330 -18.23 -24.37 -6.25
CA ASP A 330 -17.28 -24.59 -5.17
C ASP A 330 -16.50 -23.29 -4.85
N ASP A 331 -17.06 -22.52 -3.93
CA ASP A 331 -16.51 -21.24 -3.55
C ASP A 331 -15.27 -21.39 -2.65
N ALA A 332 -15.16 -22.47 -1.88
CA ALA A 332 -13.98 -22.74 -1.06
C ALA A 332 -12.76 -23.08 -1.95
N ASP A 333 -12.96 -23.91 -2.99
CA ASP A 333 -11.90 -24.17 -3.98
C ASP A 333 -11.49 -22.89 -4.74
N ALA A 334 -12.43 -21.99 -5.04
CA ALA A 334 -12.10 -20.71 -5.67
C ALA A 334 -11.16 -19.87 -4.78
N LEU A 335 -11.41 -19.81 -3.46
CA LEU A 335 -10.54 -19.11 -2.53
C LEU A 335 -9.16 -19.78 -2.41
N GLU A 336 -9.11 -21.09 -2.44
CA GLU A 336 -7.85 -21.82 -2.46
C GLU A 336 -7.03 -21.52 -3.76
N ARG A 337 -7.70 -21.49 -4.92
CA ARG A 337 -7.06 -21.08 -6.19
C ARG A 337 -6.52 -19.65 -6.12
N PHE A 338 -7.29 -18.71 -5.53
CA PHE A 338 -6.81 -17.36 -5.27
C PHE A 338 -5.53 -17.39 -4.44
N ALA A 339 -5.56 -18.09 -3.30
CA ALA A 339 -4.43 -18.19 -2.38
C ALA A 339 -3.19 -18.78 -3.07
N ARG A 340 -3.32 -19.89 -3.82
CA ARG A 340 -2.24 -20.51 -4.59
C ARG A 340 -1.64 -19.58 -5.65
N ARG A 341 -2.48 -18.75 -6.28
CA ARG A 341 -2.05 -17.79 -7.31
C ARG A 341 -1.27 -16.62 -6.71
N ARG A 342 -1.60 -16.18 -5.47
CA ARG A 342 -1.10 -14.93 -4.91
C ARG A 342 0.06 -15.06 -3.92
N TRP A 343 0.10 -16.09 -3.10
CA TRP A 343 1.02 -16.16 -1.96
C TRP A 343 2.50 -16.01 -2.32
N LYS A 344 2.96 -16.65 -3.41
CA LYS A 344 4.38 -16.57 -3.83
C LYS A 344 4.77 -15.15 -4.22
N ARG A 345 3.88 -14.45 -4.94
CA ARG A 345 4.14 -13.08 -5.36
C ARG A 345 4.12 -12.14 -4.15
N ASN A 346 3.16 -12.26 -3.27
CA ASN A 346 3.05 -11.46 -2.05
C ASN A 346 4.26 -11.68 -1.14
N ALA A 347 4.66 -12.94 -0.92
CA ALA A 347 5.86 -13.29 -0.16
C ALA A 347 7.16 -12.71 -0.78
N ARG A 348 7.26 -12.70 -2.12
CA ARG A 348 8.41 -12.12 -2.81
C ARG A 348 8.48 -10.61 -2.64
N VAL A 349 7.34 -9.92 -2.68
CA VAL A 349 7.27 -8.46 -2.46
C VAL A 349 7.62 -8.13 -1.01
N GLN A 350 7.06 -8.85 -0.02
CA GLN A 350 7.42 -8.70 1.40
C GLN A 350 8.92 -8.89 1.63
N ALA A 351 9.50 -9.98 1.10
CA ALA A 351 10.93 -10.24 1.24
C ALA A 351 11.80 -9.15 0.59
N ARG A 352 11.36 -8.62 -0.55
CA ARG A 352 12.07 -7.51 -1.21
C ARG A 352 11.98 -6.22 -0.41
N ALA A 353 10.84 -5.92 0.20
CA ALA A 353 10.69 -4.75 1.08
C ALA A 353 11.64 -4.81 2.27
N VAL A 354 11.72 -5.96 2.95
CA VAL A 354 12.68 -6.18 4.07
C VAL A 354 14.13 -6.00 3.59
N ARG A 355 14.51 -6.61 2.47
CA ARG A 355 15.85 -6.45 1.91
C ARG A 355 16.17 -5.00 1.53
N ASN A 356 15.19 -4.25 1.04
CA ASN A 356 15.37 -2.84 0.73
C ASN A 356 15.62 -2.03 2.02
N ALA A 357 15.00 -2.36 3.15
CA ALA A 357 15.30 -1.72 4.43
C ALA A 357 16.79 -1.81 4.79
N GLU A 358 17.37 -3.01 4.66
CA GLU A 358 18.80 -3.25 4.93
C GLU A 358 19.71 -2.47 3.95
N ILE A 359 19.33 -2.41 2.67
CA ILE A 359 20.08 -1.68 1.65
C ILE A 359 19.99 -0.17 1.87
N PHE A 360 18.80 0.35 2.13
CA PHE A 360 18.58 1.80 2.27
C PHE A 360 19.29 2.36 3.50
N HIS A 361 19.29 1.62 4.60
CA HIS A 361 19.88 1.99 5.88
C HIS A 361 21.31 1.48 6.09
N ALA A 362 21.98 1.04 5.01
CA ALA A 362 23.34 0.51 5.09
C ALA A 362 24.33 1.55 5.67
N THR A 363 25.25 1.06 6.51
CA THR A 363 26.32 1.84 7.16
C THR A 363 27.71 1.35 6.74
N GLY A 364 28.76 2.11 7.06
CA GLY A 364 30.17 1.73 6.85
C GLY A 364 30.49 1.27 5.42
N LEU A 365 31.22 0.16 5.29
CA LEU A 365 31.65 -0.40 4.00
C LEU A 365 30.47 -0.86 3.14
N LYS A 366 29.36 -1.35 3.74
CA LYS A 366 28.16 -1.74 3.01
C LYS A 366 27.53 -0.54 2.29
N ARG A 367 27.47 0.63 2.97
CA ARG A 367 27.01 1.88 2.36
C ARG A 367 27.90 2.28 1.19
N TRP A 368 29.22 2.31 1.39
CA TRP A 368 30.16 2.67 0.32
C TRP A 368 30.00 1.77 -0.90
N GLY A 369 29.91 0.44 -0.70
CA GLY A 369 29.66 -0.52 -1.76
C GLY A 369 28.31 -0.31 -2.47
N ARG A 370 27.23 -0.03 -1.72
CA ARG A 370 25.90 0.31 -2.26
C ARG A 370 25.98 1.55 -3.14
N ASP A 371 26.57 2.65 -2.63
CA ASP A 371 26.61 3.93 -3.33
C ASP A 371 27.45 3.82 -4.61
N THR A 372 28.57 3.13 -4.55
CA THR A 372 29.41 2.85 -5.71
C THR A 372 28.66 2.00 -6.76
N ALA A 373 28.01 0.95 -6.35
CA ALA A 373 27.25 0.08 -7.25
C ALA A 373 26.07 0.84 -7.89
N MET A 374 25.38 1.69 -7.14
CA MET A 374 24.31 2.53 -7.68
C MET A 374 24.83 3.57 -8.69
N LYS A 375 25.98 4.20 -8.43
CA LYS A 375 26.62 5.13 -9.38
C LYS A 375 27.02 4.42 -10.68
N LEU A 376 27.49 3.16 -10.60
CA LEU A 376 27.95 2.41 -11.77
C LEU A 376 26.79 1.78 -12.58
N PHE A 377 25.81 1.22 -11.90
CA PHE A 377 24.73 0.45 -12.54
C PHE A 377 23.38 1.18 -12.61
N GLY A 378 23.22 2.30 -11.87
CA GLY A 378 22.12 3.25 -11.97
C GLY A 378 20.74 2.61 -12.05
N ALA A 379 20.04 2.89 -13.15
CA ALA A 379 18.68 2.42 -13.41
C ALA A 379 18.49 0.89 -13.28
N ARG A 380 19.53 0.10 -13.61
CA ARG A 380 19.42 -1.38 -13.54
C ARG A 380 19.22 -1.92 -12.12
N MET A 381 19.70 -1.20 -11.10
CA MET A 381 19.52 -1.59 -9.70
C MET A 381 18.18 -1.14 -9.13
N ILE A 382 17.63 -0.06 -9.68
CA ILE A 382 16.39 0.57 -9.20
C ILE A 382 15.17 -0.04 -9.89
N ASP A 383 15.31 -0.39 -11.17
CA ASP A 383 14.25 -0.97 -11.97
C ASP A 383 13.87 -2.39 -11.49
N VAL A 384 12.59 -2.66 -11.38
CA VAL A 384 12.05 -3.94 -10.87
C VAL A 384 11.12 -4.58 -11.91
N PRO A 385 11.64 -5.09 -13.04
CA PRO A 385 10.81 -5.54 -14.16
C PRO A 385 9.81 -6.65 -13.82
N TRP A 386 10.19 -7.58 -12.92
CA TRP A 386 9.29 -8.67 -12.49
C TRP A 386 8.07 -8.15 -11.72
N LEU A 387 8.18 -6.97 -11.11
CA LEU A 387 7.09 -6.30 -10.40
C LEU A 387 6.23 -5.49 -11.38
N TYR A 388 6.87 -4.61 -12.17
CA TYR A 388 6.19 -3.64 -13.02
C TYR A 388 5.48 -4.27 -14.24
N ARG A 389 5.93 -5.43 -14.72
CA ARG A 389 5.21 -6.20 -15.76
C ARG A 389 3.89 -6.77 -15.25
N GLY A 390 3.74 -6.91 -13.93
CA GLY A 390 2.62 -7.62 -13.35
C GLY A 390 2.79 -9.12 -13.54
N ARG A 391 1.77 -9.78 -14.05
CA ARG A 391 1.78 -11.20 -14.38
C ARG A 391 2.62 -11.50 -15.59
#